data_62aeeaec96986ff7a341a14768bcd73d
#
_entry.id   62aeeaec96986ff7a341a14768bcd73d
#
_cell.length_a   1.000
_cell.length_b   1.000
_cell.length_c   1.000
_cell.angle_alpha   90.00
_cell.angle_beta   90.00
_cell.angle_gamma   90.00
#
_symmetry.space_group_name_H-M   'P 1'
#
loop_
_entity.id
_entity.type
_entity.pdbx_description
1 polymer ?
#
loop_
_entity_poly.entity_id
_entity_poly.type
_entity_poly.pdbx_seq_one_letter_code
_entity_poly.pdbx_strand_id
1 'polypeptide(L)'
;MDIVFCGTPQFAVPALKAVVDAGFRVRLVVTQPDRPSGRGMELSAPPVKQLAQKLGIEITQPDKIKNNLEFRARLEEIKPEAIVVVGYGRIIPQWMIDLPPLGNINLHGSLLPKYRGAAPVQWAIAMGETVTGVTTMRIDAGLDTGDILLQRETPIAPEDTAETLGPRLAQMGAPLMVETLRGLQAGTITPRKQDDAQATLAPILKKEDGLIDFRRSAHQLCNRLRGFQPWPGAYTTLRGRNFNVWAARPVEESVAAPGELRVDNDRLLVGCGEGSALELLTVQPEGKKRMAARDFMHGYHPKSGEKLGTEKHRDTETQG
;
A
#
# COMPACT_ATOMS: atom_id res chain seq x y z
N MET A 1 -15.55 4.25 26.87
CA MET A 1 -15.79 3.28 25.78
C MET A 1 -14.74 2.21 25.83
N ASP A 2 -15.16 0.94 25.84
CA ASP A 2 -14.30 -0.24 25.74
C ASP A 2 -14.11 -0.63 24.27
N ILE A 3 -12.85 -0.78 23.85
CA ILE A 3 -12.49 -1.00 22.47
C ILE A 3 -11.65 -2.26 22.34
N VAL A 4 -11.87 -3.01 21.28
CA VAL A 4 -10.92 -3.99 20.75
C VAL A 4 -10.26 -3.37 19.50
N PHE A 5 -8.93 -3.46 19.40
CA PHE A 5 -8.18 -2.91 18.27
C PHE A 5 -7.57 -4.03 17.44
N CYS A 6 -7.95 -4.10 16.17
CA CYS A 6 -7.43 -5.08 15.20
C CYS A 6 -6.51 -4.36 14.21
N GLY A 7 -5.23 -4.68 14.21
CA GLY A 7 -4.27 -4.05 13.31
C GLY A 7 -2.94 -4.80 13.24
N THR A 8 -2.17 -4.58 12.17
CA THR A 8 -0.90 -5.29 11.96
C THR A 8 0.23 -4.36 11.54
N PRO A 9 0.14 -3.59 10.40
CA PRO A 9 1.25 -2.85 9.83
C PRO A 9 1.54 -1.54 10.56
N GLN A 10 2.67 -0.94 10.20
CA GLN A 10 3.07 0.37 10.69
C GLN A 10 2.00 1.47 10.50
N PHE A 11 1.19 1.35 9.45
CA PHE A 11 0.06 2.26 9.18
C PHE A 11 -0.97 2.31 10.33
N ALA A 12 -1.14 1.21 11.07
CA ALA A 12 -2.11 1.12 12.17
C ALA A 12 -1.59 1.71 13.51
N VAL A 13 -0.27 1.85 13.65
CA VAL A 13 0.39 2.27 14.90
C VAL A 13 -0.06 3.65 15.39
N PRO A 14 -0.11 4.71 14.54
CA PRO A 14 -0.59 6.02 14.96
C PRO A 14 -2.03 6.01 15.46
N ALA A 15 -2.91 5.23 14.82
CA ALA A 15 -4.31 5.13 15.23
C ALA A 15 -4.46 4.45 16.60
N LEU A 16 -3.76 3.33 16.87
CA LEU A 16 -3.76 2.70 18.19
C LEU A 16 -3.28 3.67 19.27
N LYS A 17 -2.15 4.34 19.01
CA LYS A 17 -1.62 5.33 19.97
C LYS A 17 -2.61 6.44 20.25
N ALA A 18 -3.21 7.04 19.21
CA ALA A 18 -4.15 8.14 19.37
C ALA A 18 -5.43 7.73 20.14
N VAL A 19 -5.94 6.53 19.90
CA VAL A 19 -7.10 5.97 20.62
C VAL A 19 -6.79 5.81 22.10
N VAL A 20 -5.60 5.30 22.46
CA VAL A 20 -5.17 5.18 23.87
C VAL A 20 -4.95 6.55 24.51
N ASP A 21 -4.21 7.44 23.83
CA ASP A 21 -3.92 8.80 24.32
C ASP A 21 -5.21 9.64 24.53
N ALA A 22 -6.25 9.37 23.72
CA ALA A 22 -7.54 10.02 23.86
C ALA A 22 -8.41 9.54 25.04
N GLY A 23 -7.90 8.55 25.81
CA GLY A 23 -8.54 8.01 27.01
C GLY A 23 -9.54 6.87 26.74
N PHE A 24 -9.59 6.33 25.52
CA PHE A 24 -10.37 5.13 25.26
C PHE A 24 -9.68 3.89 25.87
N ARG A 25 -10.48 2.98 26.43
CA ARG A 25 -9.97 1.78 27.06
C ARG A 25 -9.82 0.66 26.04
N VAL A 26 -8.61 0.49 25.49
CA VAL A 26 -8.29 -0.62 24.61
C VAL A 26 -8.09 -1.88 25.45
N ARG A 27 -9.08 -2.79 25.43
CA ARG A 27 -9.13 -4.00 26.24
C ARG A 27 -8.30 -5.15 25.67
N LEU A 28 -8.17 -5.17 24.35
CA LEU A 28 -7.47 -6.21 23.62
C LEU A 28 -6.94 -5.67 22.30
N VAL A 29 -5.71 -6.01 21.95
CA VAL A 29 -5.14 -5.82 20.62
C VAL A 29 -5.08 -7.17 19.91
N VAL A 30 -5.65 -7.20 18.71
CA VAL A 30 -5.65 -8.37 17.83
C VAL A 30 -4.73 -8.07 16.65
N THR A 31 -3.72 -8.90 16.42
CA THR A 31 -2.78 -8.71 15.33
C THR A 31 -2.42 -10.03 14.66
N GLN A 32 -1.79 -9.96 13.47
CA GLN A 32 -1.30 -11.16 12.77
C GLN A 32 -0.17 -11.82 13.60
N PRO A 33 0.02 -13.14 13.48
CA PRO A 33 1.16 -13.85 14.06
C PRO A 33 2.49 -13.26 13.62
N ASP A 34 3.51 -13.42 14.46
CA ASP A 34 4.89 -13.08 14.12
C ASP A 34 5.32 -13.87 12.89
N ARG A 35 6.03 -13.22 11.97
CA ARG A 35 6.46 -13.85 10.73
C ARG A 35 7.95 -13.62 10.50
N PRO A 36 8.64 -14.58 9.87
CA PRO A 36 10.00 -14.36 9.42
C PRO A 36 10.09 -13.15 8.49
N SER A 37 11.03 -12.25 8.74
CA SER A 37 11.26 -11.06 7.92
C SER A 37 12.75 -10.75 7.77
N GLY A 38 13.08 -9.96 6.73
CA GLY A 38 14.46 -9.57 6.46
C GLY A 38 15.35 -10.69 5.89
N ARG A 39 16.64 -10.35 5.66
CA ARG A 39 17.61 -11.28 5.02
C ARG A 39 17.97 -12.50 5.88
N GLY A 40 17.77 -12.43 7.20
CA GLY A 40 18.04 -13.52 8.15
C GLY A 40 16.83 -14.39 8.46
N MET A 41 15.65 -14.12 7.93
CA MET A 41 14.39 -14.82 8.23
C MET A 41 14.10 -14.90 9.75
N GLU A 42 14.54 -13.89 10.52
CA GLU A 42 14.25 -13.80 11.95
C GLU A 42 12.77 -13.47 12.18
N LEU A 43 12.18 -14.06 13.22
CA LEU A 43 10.80 -13.77 13.60
C LEU A 43 10.67 -12.31 14.03
N SER A 44 9.88 -11.56 13.28
CA SER A 44 9.61 -10.15 13.55
C SER A 44 8.19 -9.98 14.06
N ALA A 45 8.06 -9.34 15.22
CA ALA A 45 6.77 -8.98 15.77
C ALA A 45 6.13 -7.84 14.96
N PRO A 46 4.83 -7.91 14.65
CA PRO A 46 4.11 -6.83 13.99
C PRO A 46 4.27 -5.49 14.73
N PRO A 47 4.35 -4.36 14.00
CA PRO A 47 4.49 -3.03 14.63
C PRO A 47 3.40 -2.72 15.68
N VAL A 48 2.16 -3.13 15.42
CA VAL A 48 1.07 -2.97 16.38
C VAL A 48 1.29 -3.78 17.66
N LYS A 49 1.81 -5.02 17.56
CA LYS A 49 2.19 -5.83 18.73
C LYS A 49 3.25 -5.13 19.57
N GLN A 50 4.28 -4.61 18.92
CA GLN A 50 5.37 -3.90 19.61
C GLN A 50 4.86 -2.68 20.40
N LEU A 51 3.93 -1.90 19.83
CA LEU A 51 3.31 -0.78 20.55
C LEU A 51 2.42 -1.26 21.68
N ALA A 52 1.56 -2.28 21.44
CA ALA A 52 0.67 -2.81 22.47
C ALA A 52 1.43 -3.35 23.69
N GLN A 53 2.57 -4.03 23.47
CA GLN A 53 3.47 -4.48 24.55
C GLN A 53 4.01 -3.31 25.37
N LYS A 54 4.45 -2.21 24.72
CA LYS A 54 4.94 -1.00 25.41
C LYS A 54 3.86 -0.31 26.21
N LEU A 55 2.60 -0.41 25.79
CA LEU A 55 1.44 0.17 26.46
C LEU A 55 0.84 -0.76 27.54
N GLY A 56 1.36 -1.99 27.70
CA GLY A 56 0.83 -2.96 28.65
C GLY A 56 -0.59 -3.47 28.30
N ILE A 57 -0.96 -3.44 27.03
CA ILE A 57 -2.28 -3.90 26.55
C ILE A 57 -2.21 -5.39 26.23
N GLU A 58 -3.24 -6.14 26.61
CA GLU A 58 -3.40 -7.56 26.29
C GLU A 58 -3.38 -7.77 24.76
N ILE A 59 -2.70 -8.82 24.29
CA ILE A 59 -2.51 -9.10 22.86
C ILE A 59 -2.94 -10.54 22.55
N THR A 60 -3.62 -10.70 21.43
CA THR A 60 -3.88 -12.02 20.85
C THR A 60 -3.52 -12.04 19.36
N GLN A 61 -3.02 -13.19 18.91
CA GLN A 61 -2.55 -13.42 17.53
C GLN A 61 -3.20 -14.69 16.94
N PRO A 62 -4.52 -14.73 16.76
CA PRO A 62 -5.19 -15.92 16.27
C PRO A 62 -4.82 -16.22 14.82
N ASP A 63 -4.45 -17.46 14.52
CA ASP A 63 -4.19 -17.91 13.15
C ASP A 63 -5.43 -17.86 12.27
N LYS A 64 -6.58 -18.12 12.85
CA LYS A 64 -7.89 -18.05 12.17
C LYS A 64 -8.89 -17.42 13.12
N ILE A 65 -9.78 -16.58 12.58
CA ILE A 65 -10.82 -15.89 13.37
C ILE A 65 -12.24 -16.41 13.07
N LYS A 66 -12.50 -16.90 11.84
CA LYS A 66 -13.86 -17.24 11.41
C LYS A 66 -14.53 -18.31 12.28
N ASN A 67 -13.82 -19.39 12.60
CA ASN A 67 -14.33 -20.55 13.36
C ASN A 67 -13.55 -20.76 14.66
N ASN A 68 -13.01 -19.70 15.26
CA ASN A 68 -12.26 -19.76 16.51
C ASN A 68 -13.19 -19.47 17.68
N LEU A 69 -13.66 -20.53 18.35
CA LEU A 69 -14.62 -20.43 19.46
C LEU A 69 -14.01 -19.75 20.69
N GLU A 70 -12.74 -20.01 20.98
CA GLU A 70 -12.03 -19.38 22.11
C GLU A 70 -11.91 -17.87 21.90
N PHE A 71 -11.47 -17.47 20.71
CA PHE A 71 -11.36 -16.04 20.36
C PHE A 71 -12.73 -15.36 20.39
N ARG A 72 -13.77 -16.03 19.90
CA ARG A 72 -15.13 -15.52 19.95
C ARG A 72 -15.62 -15.34 21.39
N ALA A 73 -15.45 -16.36 22.24
CA ALA A 73 -15.83 -16.30 23.65
C ALA A 73 -15.11 -15.15 24.37
N ARG A 74 -13.81 -14.95 24.06
CA ARG A 74 -13.03 -13.84 24.63
C ARG A 74 -13.60 -12.47 24.24
N LEU A 75 -14.00 -12.26 22.99
CA LEU A 75 -14.63 -11.01 22.56
C LEU A 75 -16.01 -10.81 23.17
N GLU A 76 -16.81 -11.87 23.29
CA GLU A 76 -18.13 -11.84 23.94
C GLU A 76 -18.01 -11.53 25.45
N GLU A 77 -16.95 -11.98 26.12
CA GLU A 77 -16.63 -11.62 27.52
C GLU A 77 -16.26 -10.14 27.66
N ILE A 78 -15.41 -9.62 26.75
CA ILE A 78 -14.97 -8.20 26.75
C ILE A 78 -16.16 -7.26 26.50
N LYS A 79 -17.13 -7.66 25.67
CA LYS A 79 -18.28 -6.84 25.24
C LYS A 79 -17.86 -5.46 24.75
N PRO A 80 -16.99 -5.37 23.72
CA PRO A 80 -16.52 -4.08 23.25
C PRO A 80 -17.67 -3.23 22.72
N GLU A 81 -17.64 -1.93 22.99
CA GLU A 81 -18.61 -0.97 22.43
C GLU A 81 -18.32 -0.67 20.96
N ALA A 82 -17.04 -0.74 20.56
CA ALA A 82 -16.58 -0.66 19.17
C ALA A 82 -15.38 -1.57 18.94
N ILE A 83 -15.20 -2.04 17.69
CA ILE A 83 -13.98 -2.70 17.24
C ILE A 83 -13.33 -1.79 16.20
N VAL A 84 -12.11 -1.34 16.45
CA VAL A 84 -11.33 -0.55 15.50
C VAL A 84 -10.47 -1.50 14.66
N VAL A 85 -10.54 -1.36 13.35
CA VAL A 85 -9.78 -2.22 12.42
C VAL A 85 -8.91 -1.34 11.51
N VAL A 86 -7.61 -1.56 11.53
CA VAL A 86 -6.67 -0.81 10.68
C VAL A 86 -5.63 -1.75 10.08
N GLY A 87 -5.77 -2.08 8.81
CA GLY A 87 -4.83 -2.96 8.11
C GLY A 87 -4.62 -4.31 8.79
N TYR A 88 -5.67 -4.90 9.33
CA TYR A 88 -5.57 -6.21 10.03
C TYR A 88 -5.21 -7.35 9.08
N GLY A 89 -5.67 -7.28 7.82
CA GLY A 89 -5.33 -8.24 6.79
C GLY A 89 -6.07 -9.58 6.87
N ARG A 90 -7.23 -9.59 7.53
CA ARG A 90 -8.15 -10.74 7.56
C ARG A 90 -9.59 -10.28 7.36
N ILE A 91 -10.39 -11.14 6.75
CA ILE A 91 -11.84 -10.93 6.62
C ILE A 91 -12.47 -11.02 8.00
N ILE A 92 -13.21 -9.99 8.40
CA ILE A 92 -13.96 -9.95 9.66
C ILE A 92 -15.22 -10.81 9.48
N PRO A 93 -15.43 -11.86 10.29
CA PRO A 93 -16.60 -12.71 10.16
C PRO A 93 -17.88 -12.02 10.67
N GLN A 94 -19.03 -12.43 10.16
CA GLN A 94 -20.32 -11.81 10.48
C GLN A 94 -20.58 -11.70 11.97
N TRP A 95 -20.33 -12.77 12.74
CA TRP A 95 -20.50 -12.76 14.20
C TRP A 95 -19.70 -11.65 14.91
N MET A 96 -18.55 -11.27 14.34
CA MET A 96 -17.70 -10.19 14.89
C MET A 96 -18.16 -8.82 14.41
N ILE A 97 -18.75 -8.74 13.20
CA ILE A 97 -19.39 -7.51 12.69
C ILE A 97 -20.57 -7.13 13.57
N ASP A 98 -21.39 -8.11 13.95
CA ASP A 98 -22.63 -7.89 14.70
C ASP A 98 -22.40 -7.68 16.22
N LEU A 99 -21.19 -7.94 16.71
CA LEU A 99 -20.91 -7.98 18.14
C LEU A 99 -20.96 -6.58 18.82
N PRO A 100 -20.24 -5.54 18.34
CA PRO A 100 -20.19 -4.26 19.05
C PRO A 100 -21.36 -3.34 18.67
N PRO A 101 -22.03 -2.69 19.63
CA PRO A 101 -23.19 -1.84 19.36
C PRO A 101 -22.87 -0.62 18.48
N LEU A 102 -21.65 -0.07 18.53
CA LEU A 102 -21.22 1.03 17.68
C LEU A 102 -20.60 0.56 16.35
N GLY A 103 -20.45 -0.76 16.18
CA GLY A 103 -19.96 -1.40 14.96
C GLY A 103 -18.46 -1.59 14.92
N ASN A 104 -18.00 -2.21 13.83
CA ASN A 104 -16.59 -2.33 13.50
C ASN A 104 -16.21 -1.15 12.61
N ILE A 105 -15.22 -0.39 13.02
CA ILE A 105 -14.81 0.86 12.38
C ILE A 105 -13.45 0.66 11.72
N ASN A 106 -13.40 0.79 10.40
CA ASN A 106 -12.16 0.71 9.65
C ASN A 106 -11.58 2.11 9.38
N LEU A 107 -10.25 2.21 9.41
CA LEU A 107 -9.50 3.33 8.85
C LEU A 107 -8.91 2.91 7.52
N HIS A 108 -9.44 3.45 6.44
CA HIS A 108 -9.04 3.15 5.08
C HIS A 108 -8.18 4.26 4.47
N GLY A 109 -7.11 3.89 3.74
CA GLY A 109 -6.12 4.81 3.21
C GLY A 109 -6.47 5.41 1.85
N SER A 110 -7.75 5.72 1.61
CA SER A 110 -8.22 6.46 0.43
C SER A 110 -9.48 7.26 0.75
N LEU A 111 -9.93 8.05 -0.23
CA LEU A 111 -11.25 8.68 -0.24
C LEU A 111 -12.26 7.73 -0.86
N LEU A 112 -12.90 6.90 -0.03
CA LEU A 112 -13.96 6.00 -0.50
C LEU A 112 -15.11 6.79 -1.15
N PRO A 113 -15.73 6.24 -2.21
CA PRO A 113 -15.69 4.85 -2.68
C PRO A 113 -14.50 4.51 -3.60
N LYS A 114 -13.60 5.44 -3.89
CA LYS A 114 -12.41 5.14 -4.69
C LYS A 114 -11.41 4.27 -3.94
N TYR A 115 -10.77 3.34 -4.66
CA TYR A 115 -9.66 2.50 -4.16
C TYR A 115 -10.05 1.58 -3.01
N ARG A 116 -11.20 0.89 -3.11
CA ARG A 116 -11.56 -0.22 -2.21
C ARG A 116 -10.56 -1.36 -2.35
N GLY A 117 -10.08 -1.89 -1.23
CA GLY A 117 -9.18 -3.06 -1.20
C GLY A 117 -7.87 -2.83 -0.46
N ALA A 118 -6.87 -3.67 -0.76
CA ALA A 118 -5.71 -3.87 0.08
C ALA A 118 -4.57 -2.84 -0.08
N ALA A 119 -4.49 -2.13 -1.22
CA ALA A 119 -3.36 -1.26 -1.55
C ALA A 119 -3.79 0.16 -2.02
N PRO A 120 -4.70 0.87 -1.30
CA PRO A 120 -5.28 2.12 -1.76
C PRO A 120 -4.23 3.22 -1.98
N VAL A 121 -3.24 3.34 -1.11
CA VAL A 121 -2.17 4.36 -1.19
C VAL A 121 -1.34 4.18 -2.45
N GLN A 122 -0.93 2.95 -2.71
CA GLN A 122 -0.10 2.60 -3.86
C GLN A 122 -0.84 2.85 -5.18
N TRP A 123 -2.09 2.41 -5.26
CA TRP A 123 -2.88 2.55 -6.47
C TRP A 123 -3.29 4.00 -6.74
N ALA A 124 -3.58 4.81 -5.72
CA ALA A 124 -3.86 6.24 -5.91
C ALA A 124 -2.70 6.96 -6.61
N ILE A 125 -1.47 6.72 -6.16
CA ILE A 125 -0.27 7.28 -6.81
C ILE A 125 -0.08 6.69 -8.21
N ALA A 126 -0.15 5.37 -8.35
CA ALA A 126 0.10 4.67 -9.61
C ALA A 126 -0.89 5.06 -10.72
N MET A 127 -2.11 5.43 -10.35
CA MET A 127 -3.14 5.92 -11.27
C MET A 127 -3.05 7.42 -11.55
N GLY A 128 -2.12 8.14 -10.89
CA GLY A 128 -1.88 9.55 -11.14
C GLY A 128 -2.85 10.50 -10.46
N GLU A 129 -3.50 10.06 -9.38
CA GLU A 129 -4.32 10.98 -8.59
C GLU A 129 -3.46 12.12 -8.01
N THR A 130 -4.03 13.31 -7.96
CA THR A 130 -3.40 14.50 -7.37
C THR A 130 -3.89 14.78 -5.96
N VAL A 131 -4.99 14.12 -5.55
CA VAL A 131 -5.59 14.21 -4.22
C VAL A 131 -5.96 12.80 -3.76
N THR A 132 -5.74 12.54 -2.50
CA THR A 132 -6.18 11.33 -1.80
C THR A 132 -6.60 11.69 -0.37
N GLY A 133 -6.74 10.72 0.50
CA GLY A 133 -7.07 10.97 1.89
C GLY A 133 -7.24 9.71 2.70
N VAL A 134 -7.93 9.85 3.79
CA VAL A 134 -8.32 8.75 4.68
C VAL A 134 -9.83 8.79 4.92
N THR A 135 -10.40 7.62 5.07
CA THR A 135 -11.82 7.42 5.37
C THR A 135 -11.95 6.54 6.61
N THR A 136 -12.75 6.97 7.59
CA THR A 136 -13.30 6.05 8.57
C THR A 136 -14.66 5.56 8.07
N MET A 137 -14.90 4.26 8.16
CA MET A 137 -16.12 3.62 7.65
C MET A 137 -16.57 2.48 8.57
N ARG A 138 -17.83 2.10 8.50
CA ARG A 138 -18.30 0.85 9.09
C ARG A 138 -17.85 -0.33 8.26
N ILE A 139 -17.52 -1.45 8.89
CA ILE A 139 -17.28 -2.70 8.18
C ILE A 139 -18.61 -3.42 8.01
N ASP A 140 -18.86 -3.85 6.78
CA ASP A 140 -19.93 -4.76 6.41
C ASP A 140 -19.38 -6.07 5.79
N ALA A 141 -20.22 -6.88 5.18
CA ALA A 141 -19.81 -8.13 4.57
C ALA A 141 -19.06 -7.96 3.23
N GLY A 142 -19.08 -6.77 2.64
CA GLY A 142 -18.42 -6.46 1.38
C GLY A 142 -16.97 -6.04 1.54
N LEU A 143 -16.29 -5.80 0.42
CA LEU A 143 -14.93 -5.29 0.40
C LEU A 143 -14.96 -3.76 0.45
N ASP A 144 -14.74 -3.20 1.63
CA ASP A 144 -14.73 -1.76 1.90
C ASP A 144 -15.98 -1.02 1.37
N THR A 145 -17.15 -1.66 1.48
CA THR A 145 -18.44 -1.16 0.97
C THR A 145 -19.29 -0.46 2.01
N GLY A 146 -18.95 -0.60 3.28
CA GLY A 146 -19.74 -0.06 4.40
C GLY A 146 -19.83 1.46 4.40
N ASP A 147 -20.76 1.97 5.20
CA ASP A 147 -21.08 3.39 5.26
C ASP A 147 -19.89 4.23 5.70
N ILE A 148 -19.62 5.32 4.99
CA ILE A 148 -18.62 6.32 5.33
C ILE A 148 -19.07 7.07 6.58
N LEU A 149 -18.17 7.21 7.55
CA LEU A 149 -18.37 7.99 8.78
C LEU A 149 -17.75 9.38 8.64
N LEU A 150 -16.43 9.46 8.47
CA LEU A 150 -15.69 10.69 8.25
C LEU A 150 -14.63 10.52 7.17
N GLN A 151 -14.26 11.63 6.52
CA GLN A 151 -13.19 11.67 5.52
C GLN A 151 -12.30 12.90 5.73
N ARG A 152 -11.03 12.77 5.35
CA ARG A 152 -10.09 13.89 5.33
C ARG A 152 -9.17 13.78 4.11
N GLU A 153 -9.07 14.86 3.35
CA GLU A 153 -8.31 14.93 2.11
C GLU A 153 -6.89 15.44 2.34
N THR A 154 -5.97 15.07 1.44
CA THR A 154 -4.62 15.61 1.33
C THR A 154 -4.15 15.57 -0.12
N PRO A 155 -3.37 16.56 -0.59
CA PRO A 155 -2.76 16.46 -1.92
C PRO A 155 -1.71 15.35 -1.97
N ILE A 156 -1.52 14.77 -3.16
CA ILE A 156 -0.37 13.93 -3.50
C ILE A 156 0.64 14.82 -4.20
N ALA A 157 1.79 15.04 -3.57
CA ALA A 157 2.85 15.83 -4.18
C ALA A 157 3.51 15.09 -5.37
N PRO A 158 4.06 15.81 -6.36
CA PRO A 158 4.72 15.18 -7.51
C PRO A 158 5.83 14.19 -7.15
N GLU A 159 6.53 14.43 -6.04
CA GLU A 159 7.61 13.59 -5.52
C GLU A 159 7.14 12.50 -4.53
N ASP A 160 5.87 12.48 -4.15
CA ASP A 160 5.36 11.46 -3.22
C ASP A 160 5.52 10.06 -3.79
N THR A 161 6.00 9.17 -2.95
CA THR A 161 5.97 7.73 -3.14
C THR A 161 5.00 7.08 -2.14
N ALA A 162 4.70 5.80 -2.29
CA ALA A 162 3.92 5.09 -1.28
C ALA A 162 4.62 5.08 0.10
N GLU A 163 5.97 5.14 0.13
CA GLU A 163 6.76 5.21 1.37
C GLU A 163 6.62 6.56 2.09
N THR A 164 6.41 7.66 1.38
CA THR A 164 6.23 9.00 1.98
C THR A 164 4.77 9.31 2.28
N LEU A 165 3.86 8.95 1.38
CA LEU A 165 2.44 9.22 1.50
C LEU A 165 1.77 8.34 2.58
N GLY A 166 2.13 7.05 2.67
CA GLY A 166 1.55 6.11 3.63
C GLY A 166 1.66 6.59 5.10
N PRO A 167 2.84 6.93 5.61
CA PRO A 167 3.00 7.51 6.94
C PRO A 167 2.22 8.80 7.15
N ARG A 168 2.15 9.69 6.16
CA ARG A 168 1.36 10.93 6.23
C ARG A 168 -0.13 10.65 6.40
N LEU A 169 -0.68 9.72 5.63
CA LEU A 169 -2.07 9.27 5.75
C LEU A 169 -2.34 8.59 7.11
N ALA A 170 -1.40 7.77 7.60
CA ALA A 170 -1.52 7.15 8.91
C ALA A 170 -1.60 8.19 10.05
N GLN A 171 -0.75 9.22 10.00
CA GLN A 171 -0.77 10.33 10.97
C GLN A 171 -2.05 11.16 10.88
N MET A 172 -2.57 11.36 9.68
CA MET A 172 -3.83 12.08 9.46
C MET A 172 -5.05 11.27 9.91
N GLY A 173 -5.01 9.95 9.69
CA GLY A 173 -6.09 9.03 10.09
C GLY A 173 -6.22 8.81 11.58
N ALA A 174 -5.14 8.99 12.34
CA ALA A 174 -5.14 8.79 13.79
C ALA A 174 -6.11 9.73 14.53
N PRO A 175 -6.04 11.07 14.39
CA PRO A 175 -7.03 11.96 15.00
C PRO A 175 -8.43 11.78 14.40
N LEU A 176 -8.56 11.42 13.10
CA LEU A 176 -9.85 11.16 12.49
C LEU A 176 -10.54 9.95 13.12
N MET A 177 -9.81 8.90 13.48
CA MET A 177 -10.37 7.76 14.22
C MET A 177 -10.89 8.16 15.60
N VAL A 178 -10.14 8.99 16.33
CA VAL A 178 -10.59 9.51 17.64
C VAL A 178 -11.86 10.34 17.50
N GLU A 179 -11.90 11.24 16.52
CA GLU A 179 -13.07 12.05 16.20
C GLU A 179 -14.29 11.16 15.86
N THR A 180 -14.08 10.14 15.06
CA THR A 180 -15.11 9.16 14.70
C THR A 180 -15.65 8.44 15.94
N LEU A 181 -14.79 7.91 16.80
CA LEU A 181 -15.21 7.18 17.99
C LEU A 181 -16.00 8.07 18.97
N ARG A 182 -15.55 9.32 19.18
CA ARG A 182 -16.28 10.31 20.00
C ARG A 182 -17.64 10.66 19.40
N GLY A 183 -17.68 10.89 18.10
CA GLY A 183 -18.92 11.22 17.41
C GLY A 183 -19.93 10.07 17.40
N LEU A 184 -19.48 8.82 17.25
CA LEU A 184 -20.35 7.64 17.39
C LEU A 184 -20.88 7.49 18.81
N GLN A 185 -20.04 7.70 19.83
CA GLN A 185 -20.45 7.66 21.23
C GLN A 185 -21.47 8.74 21.57
N ALA A 186 -21.33 9.93 20.98
CA ALA A 186 -22.24 11.06 21.17
C ALA A 186 -23.49 11.02 20.27
N GLY A 187 -23.52 10.08 19.28
CA GLY A 187 -24.61 10.02 18.30
C GLY A 187 -24.64 11.19 17.32
N THR A 188 -23.50 11.88 17.10
CA THR A 188 -23.41 13.08 16.25
C THR A 188 -22.98 12.77 14.81
N ILE A 189 -22.56 11.54 14.51
CA ILE A 189 -22.19 11.11 13.16
C ILE A 189 -23.39 10.46 12.48
N THR A 190 -23.72 10.96 11.29
CA THR A 190 -24.68 10.32 10.39
C THR A 190 -23.89 9.52 9.34
N PRO A 191 -23.96 8.17 9.36
CA PRO A 191 -23.31 7.35 8.35
C PRO A 191 -23.86 7.66 6.95
N ARG A 192 -22.97 7.70 5.94
CA ARG A 192 -23.30 7.98 4.55
C ARG A 192 -23.00 6.77 3.67
N LYS A 193 -24.02 6.28 2.96
CA LYS A 193 -23.81 5.19 2.00
C LYS A 193 -22.83 5.59 0.91
N GLN A 194 -22.01 4.64 0.48
CA GLN A 194 -21.13 4.82 -0.66
C GLN A 194 -21.92 4.75 -1.97
N ASP A 195 -21.50 5.54 -2.96
CA ASP A 195 -22.01 5.44 -4.33
C ASP A 195 -21.17 4.41 -5.11
N ASP A 196 -21.73 3.22 -5.32
CA ASP A 196 -21.03 2.12 -6.00
C ASP A 196 -20.67 2.44 -7.47
N ALA A 197 -21.36 3.39 -8.09
CA ALA A 197 -21.04 3.82 -9.46
C ALA A 197 -19.71 4.57 -9.55
N GLN A 198 -19.25 5.16 -8.43
CA GLN A 198 -17.96 5.85 -8.33
C GLN A 198 -16.84 4.97 -7.75
N ALA A 199 -17.15 3.72 -7.39
CA ALA A 199 -16.18 2.84 -6.76
C ALA A 199 -15.10 2.39 -7.74
N THR A 200 -13.85 2.43 -7.27
CA THR A 200 -12.70 1.82 -7.95
C THR A 200 -12.01 0.84 -7.03
N LEU A 201 -11.24 -0.10 -7.60
CA LEU A 201 -10.56 -1.14 -6.84
C LEU A 201 -9.07 -0.87 -6.68
N ALA A 202 -8.54 -1.24 -5.52
CA ALA A 202 -7.12 -1.24 -5.19
C ALA A 202 -6.69 -2.64 -4.75
N PRO A 203 -6.56 -3.60 -5.68
CA PRO A 203 -6.24 -4.98 -5.34
C PRO A 203 -4.86 -5.07 -4.66
N ILE A 204 -4.66 -6.20 -3.95
CA ILE A 204 -3.34 -6.51 -3.41
C ILE A 204 -2.30 -6.52 -4.53
N LEU A 205 -1.18 -5.83 -4.31
CA LEU A 205 -0.10 -5.78 -5.29
C LEU A 205 0.52 -7.17 -5.47
N LYS A 206 0.93 -7.45 -6.70
CA LYS A 206 1.66 -8.66 -7.10
C LYS A 206 2.99 -8.26 -7.70
N LYS A 207 3.92 -9.22 -7.79
CA LYS A 207 5.23 -8.97 -8.39
C LYS A 207 5.12 -8.45 -9.83
N GLU A 208 4.17 -9.00 -10.57
CA GLU A 208 3.90 -8.68 -11.98
C GLU A 208 3.47 -7.23 -12.19
N ASP A 209 2.85 -6.60 -11.18
CA ASP A 209 2.45 -5.18 -11.25
C ASP A 209 3.67 -4.25 -11.41
N GLY A 210 4.84 -4.69 -10.95
CA GLY A 210 6.10 -3.96 -11.10
C GLY A 210 6.77 -4.11 -12.47
N LEU A 211 6.29 -5.00 -13.33
CA LEU A 211 6.84 -5.12 -14.67
C LEU A 211 6.52 -3.88 -15.51
N ILE A 212 7.57 -3.25 -16.05
CA ILE A 212 7.41 -2.02 -16.83
C ILE A 212 6.88 -2.37 -18.22
N ASP A 213 5.70 -1.83 -18.55
CA ASP A 213 5.13 -1.89 -19.89
C ASP A 213 5.38 -0.55 -20.61
N PHE A 214 6.42 -0.48 -21.40
CA PHE A 214 6.83 0.73 -22.11
C PHE A 214 5.82 1.22 -23.16
N ARG A 215 4.72 0.52 -23.43
CA ARG A 215 3.62 1.02 -24.26
C ARG A 215 2.77 2.08 -23.54
N ARG A 216 2.90 2.21 -22.24
CA ARG A 216 2.29 3.29 -21.44
C ARG A 216 3.06 4.58 -21.64
N SER A 217 2.39 5.73 -21.40
CA SER A 217 3.08 7.02 -21.42
C SER A 217 4.10 7.14 -20.27
N ALA A 218 5.10 8.01 -20.47
CA ALA A 218 6.14 8.28 -19.47
C ALA A 218 5.56 8.74 -18.12
N HIS A 219 4.50 9.56 -18.14
CA HIS A 219 3.80 9.99 -16.94
C HIS A 219 3.17 8.82 -16.19
N GLN A 220 2.46 7.93 -16.90
CA GLN A 220 1.88 6.72 -16.29
C GLN A 220 2.95 5.82 -15.67
N LEU A 221 4.09 5.66 -16.33
CA LEU A 221 5.20 4.86 -15.81
C LEU A 221 5.86 5.49 -14.58
N CYS A 222 6.05 6.82 -14.57
CA CYS A 222 6.54 7.54 -13.40
C CYS A 222 5.60 7.39 -12.20
N ASN A 223 4.30 7.49 -12.41
CA ASN A 223 3.31 7.30 -11.36
C ASN A 223 3.36 5.88 -10.78
N ARG A 224 3.42 4.85 -11.64
CA ARG A 224 3.56 3.46 -11.20
C ARG A 224 4.88 3.22 -10.46
N LEU A 225 5.97 3.80 -10.94
CA LEU A 225 7.28 3.72 -10.29
C LEU A 225 7.23 4.29 -8.86
N ARG A 226 6.60 5.44 -8.66
CA ARG A 226 6.41 6.06 -7.33
C ARG A 226 5.44 5.28 -6.45
N GLY A 227 4.31 4.85 -7.02
CA GLY A 227 3.25 4.15 -6.28
C GLY A 227 3.67 2.75 -5.83
N PHE A 228 4.54 2.09 -6.57
CA PHE A 228 4.92 0.71 -6.29
C PHE A 228 6.25 0.56 -5.53
N GLN A 229 6.87 1.66 -5.12
CA GLN A 229 7.99 1.60 -4.20
C GLN A 229 7.51 1.37 -2.75
N PRO A 230 8.25 0.55 -1.97
CA PRO A 230 9.46 -0.20 -2.34
C PRO A 230 9.15 -1.55 -2.99
N TRP A 231 7.91 -2.00 -2.98
CA TRP A 231 7.46 -3.28 -3.52
C TRP A 231 6.12 -3.11 -4.26
N PRO A 232 5.95 -3.76 -5.42
CA PRO A 232 6.87 -4.65 -6.13
C PRO A 232 8.07 -3.94 -6.77
N GLY A 233 8.13 -2.61 -6.74
CA GLY A 233 9.10 -1.79 -7.45
C GLY A 233 8.74 -1.65 -8.93
N ALA A 234 9.70 -1.19 -9.73
CA ALA A 234 9.58 -1.14 -11.18
C ALA A 234 10.78 -1.86 -11.81
N TYR A 235 10.52 -2.89 -12.61
CA TYR A 235 11.57 -3.71 -13.19
C TYR A 235 11.28 -4.10 -14.63
N THR A 236 12.34 -4.41 -15.33
CA THR A 236 12.36 -4.89 -16.72
C THR A 236 13.56 -5.82 -16.92
N THR A 237 13.93 -6.09 -18.15
CA THR A 237 15.18 -6.77 -18.49
C THR A 237 16.05 -5.92 -19.40
N LEU A 238 17.36 -6.02 -19.24
CA LEU A 238 18.37 -5.51 -20.16
C LEU A 238 19.35 -6.64 -20.49
N ARG A 239 19.55 -6.92 -21.77
CA ARG A 239 20.43 -8.02 -22.22
C ARG A 239 20.08 -9.35 -21.52
N GLY A 240 18.77 -9.64 -21.36
CA GLY A 240 18.25 -10.84 -20.72
C GLY A 240 18.42 -10.94 -19.21
N ARG A 241 18.92 -9.90 -18.53
CA ARG A 241 19.10 -9.84 -17.08
C ARG A 241 18.11 -8.85 -16.44
N ASN A 242 17.73 -9.12 -15.19
CA ASN A 242 16.84 -8.22 -14.47
C ASN A 242 17.44 -6.82 -14.31
N PHE A 243 16.61 -5.81 -14.54
CA PHE A 243 17.00 -4.40 -14.48
C PHE A 243 15.92 -3.61 -13.78
N ASN A 244 16.20 -3.11 -12.57
CA ASN A 244 15.25 -2.32 -11.80
C ASN A 244 15.45 -0.82 -12.07
N VAL A 245 14.35 -0.09 -12.17
CA VAL A 245 14.32 1.37 -12.25
C VAL A 245 13.80 1.91 -10.92
N TRP A 246 14.60 2.72 -10.25
CA TRP A 246 14.28 3.29 -8.93
C TRP A 246 13.84 4.74 -8.99
N ALA A 247 14.36 5.51 -9.94
CA ALA A 247 13.94 6.88 -10.19
C ALA A 247 14.01 7.18 -11.68
N ALA A 248 13.01 7.87 -12.18
CA ALA A 248 12.93 8.36 -13.53
C ALA A 248 12.08 9.63 -13.55
N ARG A 249 12.21 10.42 -14.62
CA ARG A 249 11.32 11.55 -14.89
C ARG A 249 10.79 11.49 -16.31
N PRO A 250 9.55 11.96 -16.55
CA PRO A 250 9.03 12.05 -17.91
C PRO A 250 9.74 13.15 -18.67
N VAL A 251 9.91 12.95 -19.98
CA VAL A 251 10.33 13.97 -20.92
C VAL A 251 9.37 13.99 -22.10
N GLU A 252 9.01 15.18 -22.52
CA GLU A 252 8.05 15.43 -23.62
C GLU A 252 8.73 15.35 -25.00
N GLU A 253 9.64 14.42 -25.16
CA GLU A 253 10.37 14.21 -26.41
C GLU A 253 10.12 12.81 -26.91
N SER A 254 9.71 12.67 -28.18
CA SER A 254 9.72 11.38 -28.85
C SER A 254 11.16 11.01 -29.17
N VAL A 255 11.71 10.06 -28.45
CA VAL A 255 13.16 9.76 -28.49
C VAL A 255 13.46 8.49 -29.25
N ALA A 256 12.57 7.48 -29.11
CA ALA A 256 12.78 6.13 -29.63
C ALA A 256 11.45 5.34 -29.57
N ALA A 257 11.43 4.15 -30.16
CA ALA A 257 10.31 3.24 -30.00
C ALA A 257 10.14 2.78 -28.53
N PRO A 258 8.93 2.37 -28.09
CA PRO A 258 8.72 1.89 -26.74
C PRO A 258 9.70 0.80 -26.32
N GLY A 259 10.39 1.02 -25.19
CA GLY A 259 11.42 0.15 -24.65
C GLY A 259 12.82 0.32 -25.28
N GLU A 260 12.97 1.13 -26.31
CA GLU A 260 14.25 1.38 -26.94
C GLU A 260 15.04 2.46 -26.19
N LEU A 261 16.31 2.18 -25.89
CA LEU A 261 17.23 3.11 -25.22
C LEU A 261 17.79 4.13 -26.20
N ARG A 262 17.92 5.35 -25.71
CA ARG A 262 18.73 6.40 -26.33
C ARG A 262 19.72 6.95 -25.31
N VAL A 263 20.99 6.94 -25.68
CA VAL A 263 22.06 7.59 -24.92
C VAL A 263 22.28 8.97 -25.53
N ASP A 264 22.08 10.02 -24.75
CA ASP A 264 22.24 11.41 -25.16
C ASP A 264 23.12 12.15 -24.15
N ASN A 265 24.39 12.27 -24.45
CA ASN A 265 25.43 12.77 -23.54
C ASN A 265 25.40 12.00 -22.19
N ASP A 266 25.07 12.71 -21.10
CA ASP A 266 24.97 12.15 -19.74
C ASP A 266 23.56 11.64 -19.40
N ARG A 267 22.61 11.59 -20.36
CA ARG A 267 21.23 11.18 -20.16
C ARG A 267 20.96 9.79 -20.73
N LEU A 268 20.33 8.95 -19.95
CA LEU A 268 19.83 7.65 -20.39
C LEU A 268 18.32 7.73 -20.54
N LEU A 269 17.86 7.73 -21.78
CA LEU A 269 16.45 7.85 -22.12
C LEU A 269 15.91 6.50 -22.61
N VAL A 270 14.62 6.26 -22.38
CA VAL A 270 13.91 5.11 -22.94
C VAL A 270 12.59 5.56 -23.54
N GLY A 271 12.31 5.15 -24.76
CA GLY A 271 11.07 5.44 -25.45
C GLY A 271 9.86 4.83 -24.72
N CYS A 272 8.76 5.56 -24.70
CA CYS A 272 7.50 5.16 -24.08
C CYS A 272 6.34 5.34 -25.07
N GLY A 273 5.16 4.90 -24.66
CA GLY A 273 3.93 5.13 -25.42
C GLY A 273 3.60 6.62 -25.57
N GLU A 274 2.63 6.92 -26.44
CA GLU A 274 2.12 8.26 -26.69
C GLU A 274 3.20 9.28 -27.11
N GLY A 275 4.30 8.80 -27.76
CA GLY A 275 5.38 9.66 -28.21
C GLY A 275 6.20 10.32 -27.10
N SER A 276 6.12 9.79 -25.89
CA SER A 276 6.85 10.25 -24.70
C SER A 276 8.11 9.42 -24.42
N ALA A 277 8.95 9.88 -23.52
CA ALA A 277 10.11 9.12 -23.05
C ALA A 277 10.33 9.29 -21.54
N LEU A 278 11.03 8.32 -20.94
CA LEU A 278 11.53 8.38 -19.56
C LEU A 278 13.03 8.68 -19.57
N GLU A 279 13.45 9.67 -18.80
CA GLU A 279 14.84 9.77 -18.39
C GLU A 279 15.06 8.95 -17.13
N LEU A 280 15.90 7.92 -17.23
CA LEU A 280 16.28 7.07 -16.09
C LEU A 280 17.29 7.83 -15.23
N LEU A 281 17.04 7.94 -13.95
CA LEU A 281 17.88 8.67 -12.99
C LEU A 281 18.64 7.73 -12.06
N THR A 282 17.95 6.70 -11.54
CA THR A 282 18.53 5.70 -10.65
C THR A 282 18.10 4.31 -11.09
N VAL A 283 19.06 3.45 -11.30
CA VAL A 283 18.86 2.09 -11.81
C VAL A 283 19.59 1.06 -10.97
N GLN A 284 19.25 -0.21 -11.16
CA GLN A 284 19.91 -1.32 -10.48
C GLN A 284 19.97 -2.55 -11.39
N PRO A 285 21.14 -2.82 -11.99
CA PRO A 285 21.37 -4.08 -12.68
C PRO A 285 21.31 -5.29 -11.73
N GLU A 286 20.99 -6.45 -12.27
CA GLU A 286 20.94 -7.71 -11.52
C GLU A 286 22.23 -7.96 -10.73
N GLY A 287 22.09 -8.28 -9.43
CA GLY A 287 23.21 -8.57 -8.53
C GLY A 287 24.08 -7.37 -8.12
N LYS A 288 23.68 -6.15 -8.49
CA LYS A 288 24.42 -4.92 -8.16
C LYS A 288 23.63 -4.04 -7.16
N LYS A 289 24.31 -3.03 -6.63
CA LYS A 289 23.68 -1.98 -5.83
C LYS A 289 22.98 -0.98 -6.75
N ARG A 290 22.04 -0.23 -6.19
CA ARG A 290 21.46 0.97 -6.84
C ARG A 290 22.58 1.94 -7.20
N MET A 291 22.51 2.53 -8.38
CA MET A 291 23.48 3.51 -8.89
C MET A 291 22.80 4.58 -9.73
N ALA A 292 23.43 5.74 -9.89
CA ALA A 292 22.98 6.75 -10.83
C ALA A 292 23.03 6.21 -12.25
N ALA A 293 22.10 6.62 -13.10
CA ALA A 293 22.10 6.21 -14.52
C ALA A 293 23.38 6.63 -15.25
N ARG A 294 24.00 7.76 -14.85
CA ARG A 294 25.32 8.16 -15.37
C ARG A 294 26.42 7.15 -15.07
N ASP A 295 26.49 6.66 -13.83
CA ASP A 295 27.49 5.66 -13.42
C ASP A 295 27.25 4.33 -14.15
N PHE A 296 25.96 3.98 -14.33
CA PHE A 296 25.57 2.83 -15.13
C PHE A 296 26.05 2.96 -16.58
N MET A 297 25.87 4.13 -17.22
CA MET A 297 26.33 4.37 -18.59
C MET A 297 27.85 4.21 -18.71
N HIS A 298 28.61 4.73 -17.74
CA HIS A 298 30.08 4.61 -17.76
C HIS A 298 30.56 3.17 -17.52
N GLY A 299 29.87 2.38 -16.72
CA GLY A 299 30.31 1.02 -16.39
C GLY A 299 29.77 -0.07 -17.31
N TYR A 300 28.59 0.16 -17.93
CA TYR A 300 27.90 -0.87 -18.73
C TYR A 300 27.80 -0.55 -20.21
N HIS A 301 28.14 0.69 -20.61
CA HIS A 301 28.18 1.19 -21.99
C HIS A 301 26.92 0.80 -22.80
N PRO A 302 25.70 1.19 -22.32
CA PRO A 302 24.49 0.96 -23.09
C PRO A 302 24.57 1.72 -24.42
N LYS A 303 23.97 1.17 -25.46
CA LYS A 303 23.96 1.79 -26.80
C LYS A 303 22.55 2.25 -27.14
N SER A 304 22.45 3.37 -27.87
CA SER A 304 21.20 3.76 -28.52
C SER A 304 20.73 2.63 -29.45
N GLY A 305 19.43 2.33 -29.42
CA GLY A 305 18.81 1.23 -30.14
C GLY A 305 18.75 -0.09 -29.35
N GLU A 306 19.44 -0.24 -28.20
CA GLU A 306 19.21 -1.40 -27.33
C GLU A 306 17.80 -1.38 -26.76
N LYS A 307 17.19 -2.55 -26.55
CA LYS A 307 15.81 -2.67 -26.04
C LYS A 307 15.79 -3.21 -24.62
N LEU A 308 14.99 -2.56 -23.78
CA LEU A 308 14.54 -3.07 -22.50
C LEU A 308 13.31 -3.97 -22.70
N GLY A 309 13.13 -4.96 -21.83
CA GLY A 309 11.97 -5.86 -21.90
C GLY A 309 12.08 -6.98 -22.94
N THR A 310 13.24 -7.19 -23.52
CA THR A 310 13.48 -8.36 -24.38
C THR A 310 13.48 -9.63 -23.53
N GLU A 311 12.69 -10.62 -23.94
CA GLU A 311 12.68 -11.94 -23.30
C GLU A 311 14.08 -12.57 -23.30
N LYS A 312 14.39 -13.36 -22.25
CA LYS A 312 15.51 -14.29 -22.32
C LYS A 312 15.28 -15.18 -23.55
N HIS A 313 16.19 -15.16 -24.53
CA HIS A 313 16.26 -16.24 -25.49
C HIS A 313 16.35 -17.55 -24.69
N ARG A 314 15.29 -18.34 -24.69
CA ARG A 314 15.41 -19.76 -24.39
C ARG A 314 16.19 -20.33 -25.56
N ASP A 315 17.48 -20.56 -25.34
CA ASP A 315 18.24 -21.44 -26.21
C ASP A 315 17.52 -22.78 -26.19
N THR A 316 16.71 -23.00 -27.21
CA THR A 316 16.26 -24.33 -27.59
C THR A 316 17.50 -25.04 -28.12
N GLU A 317 18.25 -25.64 -27.22
CA GLU A 317 19.11 -26.74 -27.62
C GLU A 317 18.20 -27.85 -28.15
N THR A 318 18.05 -27.86 -29.46
CA THR A 318 17.64 -29.02 -30.25
C THR A 318 18.80 -29.99 -30.19
N GLN A 319 18.75 -30.95 -29.29
CA GLN A 319 19.55 -32.14 -29.39
C GLN A 319 18.91 -33.02 -30.47
N GLY A 320 19.65 -33.25 -31.56
CA GLY A 320 19.42 -34.27 -32.56
C GLY A 320 19.72 -35.70 -32.05
#